data_366e39e1c39e81f6f8ae9275bcfa4914
#
_entry.id   366e39e1c39e81f6f8ae9275bcfa4914
#
_cell.length_a   1.000
_cell.length_b   1.000
_cell.length_c   1.000
_cell.angle_alpha   90.00
_cell.angle_beta   90.00
_cell.angle_gamma   90.00
#
_symmetry.space_group_name_H-M   'P 1'
#
loop_
_entity.id
_entity.type
_entity.pdbx_description
1 polymer ?
#
loop_
_entity_poly.entity_id
_entity_poly.type
_entity_poly.pdbx_seq_one_letter_code
_entity_poly.pdbx_strand_id
1 'polypeptide(L)'
;GLKSRAVALIVCLVLILVGWFGGSAIQAMNGGALITAKASGLKADTVVMQVGDADVTAGEYLYWLASVCDGFYQYYGISDWSMAMTADLTVGDYAMAQADDYATQYAAVELLAKEQGITLSEEQAAVMDSMHEYYVEYYGSEEVYRYMLAYAGLNEELLKKDSTVPYLYANLCQKLLAEGGELEPTEENLAAFAERNSYTDLGEEELLSYYEDTSYGAVYDYVNDYISGLEITKTESYEAIDVASFYPALLE
;
A
#
# COMPACT_ATOMS: atom_id res chain seq x y z
N GLY A 1 10.35 -6.24 -18.28
CA GLY A 1 9.51 -7.28 -17.82
C GLY A 1 8.97 -7.03 -16.41
N LEU A 2 8.11 -7.91 -15.93
CA LEU A 2 7.50 -7.87 -14.58
C LEU A 2 8.56 -7.73 -13.45
N LYS A 3 9.73 -8.36 -13.61
CA LYS A 3 10.84 -8.31 -12.62
C LYS A 3 11.37 -6.89 -12.38
N SER A 4 11.49 -6.07 -13.43
CA SER A 4 11.97 -4.69 -13.30
C SER A 4 10.93 -3.74 -12.72
N ARG A 5 9.63 -4.04 -12.87
CA ARG A 5 8.53 -3.24 -12.34
C ARG A 5 8.32 -3.48 -10.84
N ALA A 6 8.49 -4.72 -10.37
CA ALA A 6 8.41 -5.04 -8.95
C ALA A 6 9.56 -4.40 -8.16
N VAL A 7 10.79 -4.43 -8.69
CA VAL A 7 11.94 -3.73 -8.10
C VAL A 7 11.72 -2.21 -8.11
N ALA A 8 11.13 -1.66 -9.18
CA ALA A 8 10.79 -0.24 -9.25
C ALA A 8 9.73 0.17 -8.23
N LEU A 9 8.74 -0.70 -7.93
CA LEU A 9 7.74 -0.46 -6.88
C LEU A 9 8.34 -0.44 -5.47
N ILE A 10 9.30 -1.31 -5.17
CA ILE A 10 10.01 -1.32 -3.88
C ILE A 10 10.82 -0.03 -3.70
N VAL A 11 11.53 0.40 -4.74
CA VAL A 11 12.29 1.67 -4.74
C VAL A 11 11.34 2.88 -4.64
N CYS A 12 10.18 2.84 -5.30
CA CYS A 12 9.19 3.92 -5.22
C CYS A 12 8.54 4.04 -3.84
N LEU A 13 8.31 2.95 -3.11
CA LEU A 13 7.72 3.00 -1.75
C LEU A 13 8.57 3.80 -0.76
N VAL A 14 9.89 3.71 -0.85
CA VAL A 14 10.80 4.50 0.01
C VAL A 14 11.03 5.92 -0.51
N LEU A 15 10.90 6.14 -1.81
CA LEU A 15 11.12 7.46 -2.42
C LEU A 15 9.89 8.39 -2.38
N ILE A 16 8.68 7.86 -2.19
CA ILE A 16 7.44 8.65 -2.17
C ILE A 16 7.34 9.51 -0.90
N LEU A 17 8.02 9.14 0.17
CA LEU A 17 7.99 9.86 1.44
C LEU A 17 9.20 10.76 1.66
N VAL A 18 9.56 11.57 0.70
CA VAL A 18 10.50 12.69 0.94
C VAL A 18 9.70 13.91 1.42
N GLY A 19 8.92 13.72 2.49
CA GLY A 19 8.27 14.81 3.22
C GLY A 19 9.20 15.39 4.30
N TRP A 20 8.81 16.44 5.00
CA TRP A 20 9.63 17.22 5.93
C TRP A 20 9.45 16.79 7.40
N PHE A 21 9.73 15.53 7.74
CA PHE A 21 9.54 15.00 9.09
C PHE A 21 10.82 15.14 9.94
N GLY A 22 11.07 16.31 10.51
CA GLY A 22 12.35 16.69 11.08
C GLY A 22 12.82 15.97 12.37
N GLY A 23 12.58 16.53 13.55
CA GLY A 23 13.17 16.09 14.82
C GLY A 23 12.70 14.73 15.33
N SER A 24 11.46 14.33 15.04
CA SER A 24 10.90 13.04 15.45
C SER A 24 11.56 11.84 14.77
N ALA A 25 12.12 12.03 13.56
CA ALA A 25 12.85 10.98 12.84
C ALA A 25 14.14 10.56 13.58
N ILE A 26 14.86 11.49 14.18
CA ILE A 26 16.08 11.19 14.96
C ILE A 26 15.74 10.32 16.17
N GLN A 27 14.64 10.61 16.86
CA GLN A 27 14.19 9.81 17.99
C GLN A 27 13.77 8.40 17.57
N ALA A 28 13.01 8.29 16.47
CA ALA A 28 12.58 7.00 15.93
C ALA A 28 13.78 6.17 15.45
N MET A 29 14.76 6.77 14.78
CA MET A 29 16.00 6.14 14.35
C MET A 29 16.78 5.51 15.52
N ASN A 30 16.75 6.13 16.70
CA ASN A 30 17.41 5.65 17.91
C ASN A 30 16.56 4.66 18.73
N GLY A 31 15.54 4.04 18.12
CA GLY A 31 14.70 3.03 18.77
C GLY A 31 13.51 3.60 19.55
N GLY A 32 13.14 4.85 19.29
CA GLY A 32 11.91 5.47 19.80
C GLY A 32 10.66 5.01 19.05
N ALA A 33 9.50 5.56 19.41
CA ALA A 33 8.26 5.32 18.68
C ALA A 33 8.36 5.84 17.24
N LEU A 34 7.64 5.18 16.33
CA LEU A 34 7.47 5.67 14.96
C LEU A 34 6.96 7.12 14.97
N ILE A 35 7.42 7.94 14.06
CA ILE A 35 6.97 9.34 13.94
C ILE A 35 5.45 9.43 13.79
N THR A 36 4.85 8.51 13.03
CA THR A 36 3.40 8.41 12.81
C THR A 36 2.65 8.02 14.08
N ALA A 37 3.18 7.07 14.86
CA ALA A 37 2.62 6.69 16.16
C ALA A 37 2.68 7.87 17.15
N LYS A 38 3.80 8.58 17.20
CA LYS A 38 3.95 9.77 18.04
C LYS A 38 2.97 10.87 17.64
N ALA A 39 2.81 11.14 16.35
CA ALA A 39 1.92 12.18 15.83
C ALA A 39 0.44 11.87 16.09
N SER A 40 0.04 10.61 16.04
CA SER A 40 -1.35 10.17 16.29
C SER A 40 -1.67 9.94 17.76
N GLY A 41 -0.66 9.76 18.61
CA GLY A 41 -0.84 9.31 20.01
C GLY A 41 -1.19 7.82 20.15
N LEU A 42 -1.20 7.04 19.07
CA LEU A 42 -1.45 5.61 19.07
C LEU A 42 -0.13 4.83 19.18
N LYS A 43 -0.17 3.66 19.80
CA LYS A 43 0.95 2.72 19.71
C LYS A 43 0.95 2.05 18.34
N ALA A 44 2.13 1.81 17.78
CA ALA A 44 2.27 1.23 16.43
C ALA A 44 1.62 -0.15 16.28
N ASP A 45 1.57 -0.95 17.34
CA ASP A 45 0.97 -2.29 17.38
C ASP A 45 -0.54 -2.31 17.66
N THR A 46 -1.16 -1.14 17.89
CA THR A 46 -2.61 -1.03 18.09
C THR A 46 -3.35 -1.40 16.81
N VAL A 47 -4.28 -2.32 16.90
CA VAL A 47 -5.17 -2.66 15.76
C VAL A 47 -6.16 -1.54 15.54
N VAL A 48 -6.18 -0.95 14.35
CA VAL A 48 -7.10 0.13 13.96
C VAL A 48 -8.21 -0.36 13.06
N MET A 49 -7.97 -1.39 12.25
CA MET A 49 -9.01 -2.04 11.45
C MET A 49 -8.71 -3.51 11.25
N GLN A 50 -9.74 -4.26 10.88
CA GLN A 50 -9.63 -5.67 10.48
C GLN A 50 -10.22 -5.83 9.08
N VAL A 51 -9.52 -6.59 8.25
CA VAL A 51 -9.92 -6.95 6.89
C VAL A 51 -10.02 -8.46 6.84
N GLY A 52 -11.23 -9.01 6.92
CA GLY A 52 -11.41 -10.43 7.19
C GLY A 52 -10.66 -10.82 8.48
N ASP A 53 -9.81 -11.82 8.40
CA ASP A 53 -8.97 -12.29 9.52
C ASP A 53 -7.65 -11.52 9.69
N ALA A 54 -7.38 -10.53 8.86
CA ALA A 54 -6.14 -9.75 8.93
C ALA A 54 -6.31 -8.50 9.80
N ASP A 55 -5.44 -8.36 10.80
CA ASP A 55 -5.32 -7.14 11.58
C ASP A 55 -4.46 -6.12 10.83
N VAL A 56 -4.94 -4.87 10.77
CA VAL A 56 -4.19 -3.71 10.30
C VAL A 56 -3.81 -2.89 11.52
N THR A 57 -2.51 -2.74 11.75
CA THR A 57 -1.99 -1.98 12.88
C THR A 57 -1.92 -0.49 12.59
N ALA A 58 -1.86 0.32 13.65
CA ALA A 58 -1.67 1.77 13.52
C ALA A 58 -0.38 2.11 12.75
N GLY A 59 0.71 1.35 12.97
CA GLY A 59 1.96 1.55 12.22
C GLY A 59 1.78 1.40 10.71
N GLU A 60 1.05 0.38 10.27
CA GLU A 60 0.73 0.14 8.86
C GLU A 60 -0.22 1.20 8.29
N TYR A 61 -1.32 1.43 8.98
CA TYR A 61 -2.35 2.34 8.53
C TYR A 61 -1.87 3.80 8.44
N LEU A 62 -1.19 4.27 9.49
CA LEU A 62 -0.70 5.64 9.55
C LEU A 62 0.41 5.94 8.56
N TYR A 63 1.17 4.93 8.13
CA TYR A 63 2.08 5.06 7.01
C TYR A 63 1.34 5.43 5.72
N TRP A 64 0.25 4.72 5.41
CA TRP A 64 -0.58 5.04 4.25
C TRP A 64 -1.24 6.41 4.38
N LEU A 65 -1.79 6.73 5.55
CA LEU A 65 -2.41 8.02 5.79
C LEU A 65 -1.41 9.17 5.64
N ALA A 66 -0.22 9.03 6.20
CA ALA A 66 0.86 10.02 6.05
C ALA A 66 1.24 10.21 4.57
N SER A 67 1.37 9.11 3.82
CA SER A 67 1.66 9.15 2.39
C SER A 67 0.60 9.90 1.58
N VAL A 68 -0.67 9.62 1.85
CA VAL A 68 -1.80 10.28 1.18
C VAL A 68 -1.83 11.76 1.51
N CYS A 69 -1.68 12.12 2.78
CA CYS A 69 -1.65 13.51 3.23
C CYS A 69 -0.47 14.27 2.64
N ASP A 70 0.72 13.65 2.61
CA ASP A 70 1.89 14.26 1.99
C ASP A 70 1.68 14.52 0.50
N GLY A 71 1.09 13.59 -0.23
CA GLY A 71 0.70 13.78 -1.62
C GLY A 71 -0.24 14.98 -1.81
N PHE A 72 -1.26 15.11 -0.97
CA PHE A 72 -2.19 16.25 -1.04
C PHE A 72 -1.51 17.58 -0.72
N TYR A 73 -0.62 17.59 0.27
CA TYR A 73 0.14 18.77 0.62
C TYR A 73 1.12 19.18 -0.50
N GLN A 74 1.92 18.23 -1.00
CA GLN A 74 2.95 18.49 -1.99
C GLN A 74 2.39 18.87 -3.37
N TYR A 75 1.36 18.17 -3.84
CA TYR A 75 0.84 18.34 -5.19
C TYR A 75 -0.29 19.38 -5.29
N TYR A 76 -1.08 19.54 -4.22
CA TYR A 76 -2.26 20.41 -4.24
C TYR A 76 -2.20 21.55 -3.23
N GLY A 77 -1.15 21.62 -2.40
CA GLY A 77 -1.00 22.67 -1.38
C GLY A 77 -2.04 22.61 -0.27
N ILE A 78 -2.64 21.42 -0.03
CA ILE A 78 -3.65 21.22 1.00
C ILE A 78 -3.01 21.35 2.38
N SER A 79 -3.51 22.27 3.19
CA SER A 79 -3.11 22.46 4.60
C SER A 79 -4.30 22.55 5.55
N ASP A 80 -5.50 22.70 5.05
CA ASP A 80 -6.76 22.67 5.82
C ASP A 80 -7.50 21.35 5.57
N TRP A 81 -7.33 20.42 6.46
CA TRP A 81 -7.93 19.08 6.39
C TRP A 81 -9.42 19.06 6.73
N SER A 82 -9.93 20.14 7.34
CA SER A 82 -11.36 20.35 7.61
C SER A 82 -12.12 20.96 6.44
N MET A 83 -11.42 21.34 5.38
CA MET A 83 -12.02 21.91 4.18
C MET A 83 -13.02 20.94 3.56
N ALA A 84 -14.23 21.40 3.28
CA ALA A 84 -15.26 20.59 2.64
C ALA A 84 -14.89 20.29 1.17
N MET A 85 -14.93 19.02 0.81
CA MET A 85 -14.89 18.55 -0.58
C MET A 85 -16.29 18.41 -1.15
N THR A 86 -17.22 17.92 -0.34
CA THR A 86 -18.66 17.79 -0.62
C THR A 86 -19.46 18.27 0.59
N ALA A 87 -20.79 18.19 0.53
CA ALA A 87 -21.66 18.55 1.67
C ALA A 87 -21.36 17.70 2.93
N ASP A 88 -20.92 16.44 2.74
CA ASP A 88 -20.78 15.46 3.81
C ASP A 88 -19.36 14.91 3.96
N LEU A 89 -18.37 15.42 3.21
CA LEU A 89 -17.01 14.89 3.16
C LEU A 89 -15.99 16.01 3.22
N THR A 90 -15.07 15.93 4.19
CA THR A 90 -13.90 16.81 4.27
C THR A 90 -12.71 16.24 3.49
N VAL A 91 -11.67 17.04 3.27
CA VAL A 91 -10.41 16.58 2.70
C VAL A 91 -9.77 15.52 3.61
N GLY A 92 -9.85 15.69 4.93
CA GLY A 92 -9.38 14.70 5.90
C GLY A 92 -10.11 13.36 5.78
N ASP A 93 -11.45 13.39 5.64
CA ASP A 93 -12.24 12.17 5.42
C ASP A 93 -11.85 11.48 4.12
N TYR A 94 -11.59 12.23 3.07
CA TYR A 94 -11.13 11.68 1.79
C TYR A 94 -9.73 11.07 1.91
N ALA A 95 -8.83 11.70 2.65
CA ALA A 95 -7.49 11.14 2.92
C ALA A 95 -7.58 9.82 3.71
N MET A 96 -8.47 9.74 4.71
CA MET A 96 -8.75 8.51 5.45
C MET A 96 -9.30 7.42 4.51
N ALA A 97 -10.26 7.75 3.64
CA ALA A 97 -10.80 6.79 2.67
C ALA A 97 -9.73 6.24 1.72
N GLN A 98 -8.80 7.08 1.26
CA GLN A 98 -7.68 6.62 0.42
C GLN A 98 -6.71 5.70 1.21
N ALA A 99 -6.43 6.02 2.47
CA ALA A 99 -5.61 5.16 3.33
C ALA A 99 -6.30 3.82 3.62
N ASP A 100 -7.63 3.84 3.83
CA ASP A 100 -8.45 2.63 3.97
C ASP A 100 -8.31 1.72 2.75
N ASP A 101 -8.38 2.28 1.55
CA ASP A 101 -8.25 1.53 0.30
C ASP A 101 -6.87 0.85 0.19
N TYR A 102 -5.78 1.58 0.47
CA TYR A 102 -4.44 0.99 0.47
C TYR A 102 -4.28 -0.12 1.50
N ALA A 103 -4.68 0.13 2.74
CA ALA A 103 -4.58 -0.84 3.82
C ALA A 103 -5.41 -2.09 3.53
N THR A 104 -6.62 -1.92 2.99
CA THR A 104 -7.53 -3.00 2.62
C THR A 104 -6.95 -3.84 1.47
N GLN A 105 -6.45 -3.20 0.41
CA GLN A 105 -5.86 -3.90 -0.73
C GLN A 105 -4.64 -4.73 -0.32
N TYR A 106 -3.75 -4.17 0.51
CA TYR A 106 -2.56 -4.87 0.99
C TYR A 106 -2.94 -6.08 1.86
N ALA A 107 -3.85 -5.90 2.81
CA ALA A 107 -4.35 -7.00 3.63
C ALA A 107 -5.06 -8.07 2.80
N ALA A 108 -5.88 -7.69 1.83
CA ALA A 108 -6.59 -8.61 0.96
C ALA A 108 -5.64 -9.43 0.08
N VAL A 109 -4.58 -8.83 -0.46
CA VAL A 109 -3.56 -9.55 -1.24
C VAL A 109 -2.83 -10.57 -0.36
N GLU A 110 -2.48 -10.23 0.88
CA GLU A 110 -1.86 -11.18 1.81
C GLU A 110 -2.79 -12.36 2.13
N LEU A 111 -4.07 -12.09 2.43
CA LEU A 111 -5.08 -13.13 2.68
C LEU A 111 -5.26 -14.04 1.47
N LEU A 112 -5.44 -13.44 0.31
CA LEU A 112 -5.66 -14.18 -0.94
C LEU A 112 -4.44 -15.00 -1.33
N ALA A 113 -3.23 -14.46 -1.17
CA ALA A 113 -2.00 -15.19 -1.38
C ALA A 113 -1.91 -16.42 -0.45
N LYS A 114 -2.26 -16.26 0.82
CA LYS A 114 -2.30 -17.37 1.79
C LYS A 114 -3.32 -18.43 1.39
N GLU A 115 -4.54 -18.04 1.02
CA GLU A 115 -5.59 -18.96 0.58
C GLU A 115 -5.20 -19.72 -0.70
N GLN A 116 -4.54 -19.03 -1.62
CA GLN A 116 -4.10 -19.58 -2.91
C GLN A 116 -2.75 -20.33 -2.82
N GLY A 117 -2.12 -20.40 -1.65
CA GLY A 117 -0.80 -21.02 -1.47
C GLY A 117 0.32 -20.30 -2.23
N ILE A 118 0.20 -18.98 -2.40
CA ILE A 118 1.21 -18.13 -3.06
C ILE A 118 2.24 -17.68 -2.04
N THR A 119 3.50 -17.88 -2.37
CA THR A 119 4.65 -17.46 -1.57
C THR A 119 5.66 -16.74 -2.46
N LEU A 120 6.65 -16.13 -1.84
CA LEU A 120 7.79 -15.59 -2.56
C LEU A 120 8.60 -16.71 -3.22
N SER A 121 9.12 -16.47 -4.43
CA SER A 121 10.15 -17.34 -5.01
C SER A 121 11.46 -17.21 -4.23
N GLU A 122 12.39 -18.15 -4.42
CA GLU A 122 13.72 -18.08 -3.82
C GLU A 122 14.46 -16.79 -4.19
N GLU A 123 14.34 -16.33 -5.44
CA GLU A 123 14.93 -15.09 -5.91
C GLU A 123 14.31 -13.86 -5.22
N GLN A 124 12.97 -13.83 -5.05
CA GLN A 124 12.27 -12.75 -4.36
C GLN A 124 12.60 -12.72 -2.87
N ALA A 125 12.65 -13.90 -2.23
CA ALA A 125 13.04 -13.99 -0.83
C ALA A 125 14.49 -13.50 -0.61
N ALA A 126 15.42 -13.83 -1.51
CA ALA A 126 16.78 -13.35 -1.45
C ALA A 126 16.86 -11.81 -1.61
N VAL A 127 16.01 -11.20 -2.45
CA VAL A 127 15.90 -9.73 -2.55
C VAL A 127 15.41 -9.15 -1.22
N MET A 128 14.40 -9.75 -0.59
CA MET A 128 13.92 -9.29 0.72
C MET A 128 15.01 -9.39 1.81
N ASP A 129 15.78 -10.47 1.82
CA ASP A 129 16.85 -10.67 2.80
C ASP A 129 18.04 -9.73 2.59
N SER A 130 18.29 -9.29 1.36
CA SER A 130 19.37 -8.34 1.03
C SER A 130 18.92 -6.87 1.08
N MET A 131 17.67 -6.58 1.40
CA MET A 131 17.09 -5.23 1.34
C MET A 131 17.80 -4.25 2.26
N HIS A 132 18.17 -4.66 3.46
CA HIS A 132 18.94 -3.83 4.40
C HIS A 132 20.27 -3.39 3.78
N GLU A 133 21.08 -4.34 3.31
CA GLU A 133 22.39 -4.06 2.69
C GLU A 133 22.24 -3.15 1.45
N TYR A 134 21.24 -3.43 0.61
CA TYR A 134 20.94 -2.62 -0.56
C TYR A 134 20.66 -1.16 -0.20
N TYR A 135 19.82 -0.89 0.80
CA TYR A 135 19.52 0.48 1.18
C TYR A 135 20.65 1.18 1.91
N VAL A 136 21.44 0.46 2.72
CA VAL A 136 22.66 1.01 3.33
C VAL A 136 23.65 1.45 2.25
N GLU A 137 23.84 0.64 1.21
CA GLU A 137 24.68 1.02 0.07
C GLU A 137 24.10 2.20 -0.71
N TYR A 138 22.79 2.17 -0.98
CA TYR A 138 22.09 3.23 -1.73
C TYR A 138 22.19 4.59 -1.03
N TYR A 139 22.00 4.64 0.28
CA TYR A 139 22.09 5.86 1.07
C TYR A 139 23.51 6.22 1.52
N GLY A 140 24.46 5.34 1.30
CA GLY A 140 25.87 5.54 1.56
C GLY A 140 26.32 5.24 3.00
N SER A 141 25.42 5.03 3.94
CA SER A 141 25.73 4.60 5.30
C SER A 141 24.51 4.05 6.03
N GLU A 142 24.76 3.21 7.06
CA GLU A 142 23.77 2.69 7.99
C GLU A 142 23.01 3.83 8.70
N GLU A 143 23.70 4.88 9.11
CA GLU A 143 23.09 6.02 9.82
C GLU A 143 22.09 6.76 8.93
N VAL A 144 22.47 7.06 7.68
CA VAL A 144 21.58 7.74 6.72
C VAL A 144 20.40 6.85 6.36
N TYR A 145 20.62 5.56 6.15
CA TYR A 145 19.53 4.62 5.87
C TYR A 145 18.51 4.59 7.03
N ARG A 146 18.97 4.43 8.26
CA ARG A 146 18.09 4.40 9.44
C ARG A 146 17.32 5.71 9.63
N TYR A 147 17.98 6.84 9.37
CA TYR A 147 17.33 8.14 9.39
C TYR A 147 16.24 8.24 8.32
N MET A 148 16.54 7.85 7.07
CA MET A 148 15.57 7.90 5.97
C MET A 148 14.39 6.98 6.19
N LEU A 149 14.62 5.79 6.75
CA LEU A 149 13.56 4.85 7.12
C LEU A 149 12.64 5.44 8.20
N ALA A 150 13.21 5.97 9.26
CA ALA A 150 12.46 6.63 10.34
C ALA A 150 11.68 7.85 9.84
N TYR A 151 12.29 8.64 8.98
CA TYR A 151 11.71 9.81 8.32
C TYR A 151 10.51 9.44 7.45
N ALA A 152 10.54 8.28 6.80
CA ALA A 152 9.41 7.72 6.06
C ALA A 152 8.27 7.20 6.96
N GLY A 153 8.42 7.25 8.28
CA GLY A 153 7.43 6.70 9.20
C GLY A 153 7.46 5.17 9.28
N LEU A 154 8.57 4.56 8.92
CA LEU A 154 8.75 3.11 8.85
C LEU A 154 9.82 2.61 9.84
N ASN A 155 9.78 1.33 10.08
CA ASN A 155 10.88 0.51 10.56
C ASN A 155 11.12 -0.63 9.58
N GLU A 156 12.16 -1.42 9.77
CA GLU A 156 12.50 -2.51 8.85
C GLU A 156 11.42 -3.59 8.77
N GLU A 157 10.72 -3.85 9.86
CA GLU A 157 9.63 -4.83 9.89
C GLU A 157 8.47 -4.39 8.98
N LEU A 158 8.01 -3.14 9.11
CA LEU A 158 6.97 -2.56 8.27
C LEU A 158 7.42 -2.46 6.81
N LEU A 159 8.66 -2.02 6.56
CA LEU A 159 9.21 -1.94 5.22
C LEU A 159 9.23 -3.32 4.55
N LYS A 160 9.68 -4.35 5.26
CA LYS A 160 9.74 -5.73 4.75
C LYS A 160 8.33 -6.26 4.47
N LYS A 161 7.38 -6.05 5.38
CA LYS A 161 6.00 -6.46 5.20
C LYS A 161 5.37 -5.82 3.96
N ASP A 162 5.42 -4.51 3.86
CA ASP A 162 4.83 -3.78 2.74
C ASP A 162 5.53 -4.08 1.41
N SER A 163 6.84 -4.32 1.42
CA SER A 163 7.61 -4.69 0.23
C SER A 163 7.33 -6.13 -0.26
N THR A 164 6.83 -6.99 0.60
CA THR A 164 6.46 -8.37 0.26
C THR A 164 5.17 -8.41 -0.56
N VAL A 165 4.19 -7.57 -0.27
CA VAL A 165 2.86 -7.59 -0.89
C VAL A 165 2.88 -7.41 -2.41
N PRO A 166 3.66 -6.49 -3.00
CA PRO A 166 3.77 -6.38 -4.46
C PRO A 166 4.29 -7.64 -5.14
N TYR A 167 5.20 -8.38 -4.50
CA TYR A 167 5.66 -9.68 -5.02
C TYR A 167 4.57 -10.74 -4.95
N LEU A 168 3.82 -10.79 -3.84
CA LEU A 168 2.69 -11.71 -3.71
C LEU A 168 1.63 -11.41 -4.78
N TYR A 169 1.34 -10.14 -5.01
CA TYR A 169 0.42 -9.73 -6.07
C TYR A 169 0.92 -10.11 -7.46
N ALA A 170 2.20 -9.89 -7.77
CA ALA A 170 2.79 -10.28 -9.05
C ALA A 170 2.71 -11.80 -9.27
N ASN A 171 2.97 -12.59 -8.20
CA ASN A 171 2.89 -14.04 -8.25
C ASN A 171 1.42 -14.51 -8.39
N LEU A 172 0.48 -13.80 -7.78
CA LEU A 172 -0.95 -14.03 -7.95
C LEU A 172 -1.37 -13.78 -9.41
N CYS A 173 -0.96 -12.65 -9.99
CA CYS A 173 -1.20 -12.35 -11.41
C CYS A 173 -0.65 -13.46 -12.31
N GLN A 174 0.57 -13.89 -12.06
CA GLN A 174 1.20 -14.96 -12.85
C GLN A 174 0.41 -16.28 -12.75
N LYS A 175 -0.06 -16.64 -11.56
CA LYS A 175 -0.83 -17.88 -11.36
C LYS A 175 -2.19 -17.81 -12.02
N LEU A 176 -2.92 -16.72 -11.84
CA LEU A 176 -4.29 -16.60 -12.33
C LEU A 176 -4.37 -16.46 -13.85
N LEU A 177 -3.41 -15.76 -14.47
CA LEU A 177 -3.36 -15.52 -15.92
C LEU A 177 -2.64 -16.61 -16.73
N ALA A 178 -2.03 -17.59 -16.05
CA ALA A 178 -1.33 -18.68 -16.73
C ALA A 178 -2.31 -19.61 -17.45
N GLU A 179 -1.81 -20.42 -18.38
CA GLU A 179 -2.57 -21.52 -19.01
C GLU A 179 -3.15 -22.46 -17.93
N GLY A 180 -4.46 -22.67 -17.98
CA GLY A 180 -5.22 -23.41 -16.97
C GLY A 180 -5.50 -22.62 -15.69
N GLY A 181 -5.10 -21.37 -15.59
CA GLY A 181 -5.44 -20.46 -14.48
C GLY A 181 -6.89 -19.97 -14.57
N GLU A 182 -7.44 -19.52 -13.44
CA GLU A 182 -8.84 -19.08 -13.35
C GLU A 182 -9.14 -17.90 -14.25
N LEU A 183 -8.15 -17.03 -14.47
CA LEU A 183 -8.23 -15.85 -15.35
C LEU A 183 -7.33 -16.02 -16.58
N GLU A 184 -7.12 -17.25 -17.06
CA GLU A 184 -6.49 -17.44 -18.37
C GLU A 184 -7.22 -16.58 -19.42
N PRO A 185 -6.52 -15.80 -20.29
CA PRO A 185 -7.17 -14.92 -21.25
C PRO A 185 -7.82 -15.71 -22.41
N THR A 186 -8.83 -16.50 -22.08
CA THR A 186 -9.68 -17.20 -23.03
C THR A 186 -10.66 -16.22 -23.68
N GLU A 187 -11.25 -16.60 -24.81
CA GLU A 187 -12.28 -15.81 -25.48
C GLU A 187 -13.46 -15.48 -24.53
N GLU A 188 -13.87 -16.44 -23.68
CA GLU A 188 -14.94 -16.29 -22.70
C GLU A 188 -14.56 -15.26 -21.62
N ASN A 189 -13.36 -15.37 -21.03
CA ASN A 189 -12.89 -14.47 -19.97
C ASN A 189 -12.66 -13.05 -20.51
N LEU A 190 -12.12 -12.91 -21.71
CA LEU A 190 -11.96 -11.61 -22.38
C LEU A 190 -13.31 -10.95 -22.66
N ALA A 191 -14.30 -11.70 -23.15
CA ALA A 191 -15.64 -11.18 -23.38
C ALA A 191 -16.33 -10.73 -22.09
N ALA A 192 -16.24 -11.51 -21.02
CA ALA A 192 -16.79 -11.16 -19.71
C ALA A 192 -16.13 -9.89 -19.13
N PHE A 193 -14.83 -9.77 -19.25
CA PHE A 193 -14.09 -8.57 -18.82
C PHE A 193 -14.49 -7.33 -19.64
N ALA A 194 -14.63 -7.46 -20.96
CA ALA A 194 -15.05 -6.37 -21.82
C ALA A 194 -16.47 -5.90 -21.48
N GLU A 195 -17.40 -6.82 -21.25
CA GLU A 195 -18.77 -6.50 -20.83
C GLU A 195 -18.79 -5.77 -19.48
N ARG A 196 -18.09 -6.30 -18.48
CA ARG A 196 -17.99 -5.72 -17.12
C ARG A 196 -17.47 -4.28 -17.15
N ASN A 197 -16.45 -4.02 -17.95
CA ASN A 197 -15.76 -2.73 -18.02
C ASN A 197 -16.29 -1.81 -19.14
N SER A 198 -17.35 -2.22 -19.84
CA SER A 198 -17.94 -1.47 -20.97
C SER A 198 -16.96 -1.18 -22.11
N TYR A 199 -16.03 -2.08 -22.36
CA TYR A 199 -15.09 -2.00 -23.48
C TYR A 199 -15.72 -2.58 -24.75
N THR A 200 -16.54 -1.77 -25.45
CA THR A 200 -17.34 -2.23 -26.60
C THR A 200 -16.64 -2.13 -27.95
N ASP A 201 -15.61 -1.28 -28.05
CA ASP A 201 -15.00 -0.91 -29.33
C ASP A 201 -13.48 -1.18 -29.41
N LEU A 202 -12.95 -2.00 -28.48
CA LEU A 202 -11.53 -2.35 -28.46
C LEU A 202 -11.23 -3.49 -29.44
N GLY A 203 -10.09 -3.40 -30.13
CA GLY A 203 -9.52 -4.53 -30.86
C GLY A 203 -9.06 -5.64 -29.92
N GLU A 204 -8.93 -6.88 -30.43
CA GLU A 204 -8.56 -8.05 -29.62
C GLU A 204 -7.21 -7.85 -28.90
N GLU A 205 -6.20 -7.32 -29.58
CA GLU A 205 -4.86 -7.05 -28.99
C GLU A 205 -4.93 -5.99 -27.90
N GLU A 206 -5.72 -4.94 -28.10
CA GLU A 206 -5.90 -3.88 -27.13
C GLU A 206 -6.67 -4.37 -25.90
N LEU A 207 -7.74 -5.15 -26.10
CA LEU A 207 -8.51 -5.77 -25.03
C LEU A 207 -7.63 -6.70 -24.17
N LEU A 208 -6.79 -7.53 -24.82
CA LEU A 208 -5.84 -8.39 -24.13
C LEU A 208 -4.86 -7.59 -23.28
N SER A 209 -4.35 -6.47 -23.80
CA SER A 209 -3.45 -5.57 -23.06
C SER A 209 -4.11 -4.99 -21.82
N TYR A 210 -5.37 -4.57 -21.89
CA TYR A 210 -6.14 -4.11 -20.73
C TYR A 210 -6.44 -5.25 -19.75
N TYR A 211 -6.77 -6.43 -20.27
CA TYR A 211 -7.05 -7.61 -19.43
C TYR A 211 -5.86 -8.02 -18.57
N GLU A 212 -4.67 -8.01 -19.13
CA GLU A 212 -3.42 -8.41 -18.46
C GLU A 212 -2.80 -7.29 -17.64
N ASP A 213 -3.33 -6.07 -17.67
CA ASP A 213 -2.79 -4.96 -16.90
C ASP A 213 -2.95 -5.21 -15.39
N THR A 214 -1.86 -5.05 -14.64
CA THR A 214 -1.84 -5.33 -13.21
C THR A 214 -2.51 -4.27 -12.34
N SER A 215 -2.78 -3.10 -12.89
CA SER A 215 -3.32 -1.96 -12.13
C SER A 215 -4.83 -1.79 -12.28
N TYR A 216 -5.41 -2.28 -13.39
CA TYR A 216 -6.84 -2.16 -13.69
C TYR A 216 -7.39 -3.31 -14.53
N GLY A 217 -6.65 -4.39 -14.69
CA GLY A 217 -7.05 -5.55 -15.48
C GLY A 217 -7.84 -6.60 -14.69
N ALA A 218 -7.91 -7.80 -15.23
CA ALA A 218 -8.74 -8.88 -14.68
C ALA A 218 -8.35 -9.28 -13.25
N VAL A 219 -7.07 -9.28 -12.92
CA VAL A 219 -6.62 -9.62 -11.56
C VAL A 219 -6.98 -8.51 -10.57
N TYR A 220 -6.91 -7.26 -10.97
CA TYR A 220 -7.38 -6.14 -10.16
C TYR A 220 -8.87 -6.26 -9.85
N ASP A 221 -9.69 -6.57 -10.85
CA ASP A 221 -11.12 -6.84 -10.66
C ASP A 221 -11.36 -8.03 -9.71
N TYR A 222 -10.60 -9.11 -9.87
CA TYR A 222 -10.66 -10.29 -9.02
C TYR A 222 -10.36 -9.98 -7.55
N VAL A 223 -9.32 -9.18 -7.29
CA VAL A 223 -9.00 -8.73 -5.92
C VAL A 223 -10.10 -7.84 -5.34
N ASN A 224 -10.68 -6.93 -6.13
CA ASN A 224 -11.79 -6.10 -5.68
C ASN A 224 -13.05 -6.92 -5.37
N ASP A 225 -13.34 -7.95 -6.17
CA ASP A 225 -14.45 -8.87 -5.89
C ASP A 225 -14.20 -9.65 -4.58
N TYR A 226 -12.97 -10.10 -4.36
CA TYR A 226 -12.57 -10.74 -3.11
C TYR A 226 -12.78 -9.79 -1.91
N ILE A 227 -12.31 -8.54 -2.01
CA ILE A 227 -12.49 -7.50 -0.97
C ILE A 227 -13.98 -7.28 -0.68
N SER A 228 -14.83 -7.25 -1.70
CA SER A 228 -16.28 -7.04 -1.52
C SER A 228 -16.96 -8.14 -0.70
N GLY A 229 -16.37 -9.32 -0.63
CA GLY A 229 -16.83 -10.44 0.18
C GLY A 229 -16.25 -10.48 1.60
N LEU A 230 -15.29 -9.62 1.93
CA LEU A 230 -14.66 -9.56 3.25
C LEU A 230 -15.47 -8.68 4.21
N GLU A 231 -15.50 -9.08 5.47
CA GLU A 231 -15.93 -8.20 6.54
C GLU A 231 -14.81 -7.24 6.90
N ILE A 232 -15.09 -5.93 6.86
CA ILE A 232 -14.14 -4.89 7.24
C ILE A 232 -14.70 -4.15 8.45
N THR A 233 -13.95 -4.17 9.56
CA THR A 233 -14.34 -3.50 10.79
C THR A 233 -13.28 -2.47 11.20
N LYS A 234 -13.73 -1.38 11.80
CA LYS A 234 -12.91 -0.29 12.34
C LYS A 234 -13.03 -0.27 13.85
N THR A 235 -11.91 -0.04 14.54
CA THR A 235 -11.89 -0.01 16.01
C THR A 235 -12.11 1.40 16.54
N GLU A 236 -12.31 1.54 17.86
CA GLU A 236 -12.35 2.85 18.52
C GLU A 236 -11.04 3.64 18.29
N SER A 237 -9.90 2.94 18.16
CA SER A 237 -8.62 3.57 17.87
C SER A 237 -8.55 4.15 16.46
N TYR A 238 -9.24 3.55 15.49
CA TYR A 238 -9.40 4.14 14.15
C TYR A 238 -10.21 5.44 14.23
N GLU A 239 -11.34 5.40 14.94
CA GLU A 239 -12.21 6.58 15.09
C GLU A 239 -11.54 7.74 15.85
N ALA A 240 -10.50 7.44 16.62
CA ALA A 240 -9.71 8.46 17.32
C ALA A 240 -8.68 9.16 16.44
N ILE A 241 -8.46 8.70 15.21
CA ILE A 241 -7.51 9.34 14.28
C ILE A 241 -8.11 10.64 13.75
N ASP A 242 -7.44 11.75 14.04
CA ASP A 242 -7.81 13.08 13.53
C ASP A 242 -6.72 13.59 12.59
N VAL A 243 -7.01 13.62 11.30
CA VAL A 243 -6.06 14.03 10.25
C VAL A 243 -5.60 15.47 10.45
N ALA A 244 -6.49 16.35 10.95
CA ALA A 244 -6.19 17.76 11.17
C ALA A 244 -5.13 17.98 12.26
N SER A 245 -5.04 17.07 13.22
CA SER A 245 -3.99 17.06 14.25
C SER A 245 -2.80 16.20 13.84
N PHE A 246 -3.04 15.07 13.19
CA PHE A 246 -2.03 14.07 12.84
C PHE A 246 -0.98 14.60 11.86
N TYR A 247 -1.43 15.11 10.72
CA TYR A 247 -0.49 15.50 9.66
C TYR A 247 0.36 16.71 10.04
N PRO A 248 -0.17 17.82 10.62
CA PRO A 248 0.67 18.89 11.11
C PRO A 248 1.71 18.45 12.15
N ALA A 249 1.36 17.51 13.02
CA ALA A 249 2.30 16.97 14.02
C ALA A 249 3.46 16.18 13.40
N LEU A 250 3.32 15.67 12.16
CA LEU A 250 4.43 15.06 11.42
C LEU A 250 5.42 16.09 10.89
N LEU A 251 5.00 17.33 10.71
CA LEU A 251 5.82 18.42 10.16
C LEU A 251 6.63 19.17 11.23
N GLU A 252 6.33 18.97 12.53
CA GLU A 252 7.04 19.54 13.68
C GLU A 252 8.30 18.70 14.04
#